data_5fcc8cadd47394cbceed29017b35f225
#
_entry.id   5fcc8cadd47394cbceed29017b35f225
#
_cell.length_a   1.000
_cell.length_b   1.000
_cell.length_c   1.000
_cell.angle_alpha   90.00
_cell.angle_beta   90.00
_cell.angle_gamma   90.00
#
_symmetry.space_group_name_H-M   'P 1'
#
loop_
_entity.id
_entity.type
_entity.pdbx_description
1 polymer ?
#
loop_
_entity_poly.entity_id
_entity_poly.type
_entity_poly.pdbx_seq_one_letter_code
_entity_poly.pdbx_strand_id
1 'polypeptide(L)'
;MTGIELNSAIGAGTINISSNTISGVVNNNTSTTSSIQGLAISSAATGATITVNGNTVSNVQLPAATGFSPKPSGIIYAGTANGALFSNNQISQIYNRMTGTGGSYGLNMTSGNNHIIRNNFISDINMDMTGGSAFSTTFGVIGLRLAAGTGL
;
A
#
# COMPACT_ATOMS: atom_id res chain seq x y z
N MET A 1 8.31 8.65 -0.08
CA MET A 1 7.29 9.72 0.06
C MET A 1 5.98 9.07 0.47
N THR A 2 5.27 9.62 1.41
CA THR A 2 4.01 9.07 1.94
C THR A 2 3.02 10.20 2.18
N GLY A 3 1.76 9.99 1.89
CA GLY A 3 0.70 10.95 2.16
C GLY A 3 0.40 11.04 3.65
N ILE A 4 0.00 9.91 4.26
CA ILE A 4 -0.17 9.75 5.71
C ILE A 4 0.65 8.55 6.16
N GLU A 5 1.43 8.72 7.21
CA GLU A 5 2.25 7.64 7.78
C GLU A 5 2.05 7.51 9.28
N LEU A 6 1.77 6.29 9.72
CA LEU A 6 1.85 5.87 11.10
C LEU A 6 3.13 5.04 11.27
N ASN A 7 4.16 5.62 11.89
CA ASN A 7 5.51 5.05 11.99
C ASN A 7 6.05 4.97 13.42
N SER A 8 5.19 5.02 14.41
CA SER A 8 5.59 4.88 15.82
C SER A 8 5.08 3.59 16.43
N ALA A 9 5.88 2.98 17.29
CA ALA A 9 5.43 1.89 18.13
C ALA A 9 4.35 2.45 19.08
N ILE A 10 3.11 2.10 18.80
CA ILE A 10 1.98 2.42 19.67
C ILE A 10 1.75 1.20 20.53
N GLY A 11 1.79 1.36 21.84
CA GLY A 11 1.46 0.29 22.79
C GLY A 11 0.03 -0.23 22.57
N ALA A 12 -0.48 -1.01 23.49
CA ALA A 12 -1.87 -1.46 23.45
C ALA A 12 -2.82 -0.25 23.38
N GLY A 13 -3.72 -0.24 22.42
CA GLY A 13 -4.68 0.86 22.23
C GLY A 13 -5.45 0.73 20.91
N THR A 14 -6.38 1.65 20.68
CA THR A 14 -7.17 1.69 19.45
C THR A 14 -6.67 2.79 18.54
N ILE A 15 -6.42 2.43 17.30
CA ILE A 15 -6.01 3.34 16.23
C ILE A 15 -7.09 3.33 15.16
N ASN A 16 -7.69 4.50 14.94
CA ASN A 16 -8.66 4.70 13.89
C ASN A 16 -8.10 5.67 12.83
N ILE A 17 -7.99 5.20 11.61
CA ILE A 17 -7.65 5.99 10.43
C ILE A 17 -8.87 5.97 9.53
N SER A 18 -9.69 7.01 9.61
CA SER A 18 -11.01 6.98 8.97
C SER A 18 -11.32 8.27 8.22
N SER A 19 -12.02 8.12 7.10
CA SER A 19 -12.59 9.23 6.32
C SER A 19 -11.56 10.28 5.86
N ASN A 20 -10.33 9.86 5.61
CA ASN A 20 -9.31 10.74 5.05
C ASN A 20 -9.37 10.71 3.52
N THR A 21 -9.07 11.84 2.90
CA THR A 21 -8.83 11.94 1.46
C THR A 21 -7.36 12.24 1.23
N ILE A 22 -6.69 11.32 0.54
CA ILE A 22 -5.27 11.39 0.22
C ILE A 22 -5.16 11.35 -1.31
N SER A 23 -4.62 12.41 -1.89
CA SER A 23 -4.50 12.49 -3.34
C SER A 23 -3.25 13.29 -3.75
N GLY A 24 -2.74 13.02 -4.96
CA GLY A 24 -1.63 13.78 -5.51
C GLY A 24 -0.28 13.46 -4.87
N VAL A 25 -0.08 12.25 -4.35
CA VAL A 25 1.22 11.82 -3.84
C VAL A 25 2.08 11.39 -5.02
N VAL A 26 2.93 12.29 -5.51
CA VAL A 26 3.72 12.08 -6.73
C VAL A 26 5.20 12.19 -6.41
N ASN A 27 5.98 11.19 -6.77
CA ASN A 27 7.42 11.19 -6.62
C ASN A 27 8.11 11.09 -7.98
N ASN A 28 8.73 12.17 -8.41
CA ASN A 28 9.46 12.26 -9.68
C ASN A 28 10.92 11.81 -9.58
N ASN A 29 11.32 11.23 -8.46
CA ASN A 29 12.68 10.72 -8.29
C ASN A 29 12.92 9.49 -9.16
N THR A 30 14.04 9.45 -9.82
CA THR A 30 14.50 8.33 -10.66
C THR A 30 15.28 7.26 -9.90
N SER A 31 15.39 7.38 -8.58
CA SER A 31 16.13 6.40 -7.75
C SER A 31 15.50 5.01 -7.81
N THR A 32 16.33 4.00 -7.85
CA THR A 32 15.94 2.59 -7.88
C THR A 32 15.27 2.08 -6.60
N THR A 33 15.36 2.84 -5.51
CA THR A 33 14.82 2.49 -4.18
C THR A 33 13.63 3.36 -3.77
N SER A 34 13.13 4.20 -4.66
CA SER A 34 12.01 5.08 -4.34
C SER A 34 10.78 4.27 -3.99
N SER A 35 10.21 4.51 -2.83
CA SER A 35 8.89 4.01 -2.47
C SER A 35 7.91 5.18 -2.33
N ILE A 36 6.64 4.91 -2.62
CA ILE A 36 5.58 5.88 -2.51
C ILE A 36 4.30 5.21 -2.04
N GLN A 37 3.67 5.80 -1.05
CA GLN A 37 2.43 5.29 -0.47
C GLN A 37 1.43 6.43 -0.28
N GLY A 38 0.17 6.15 -0.51
CA GLY A 38 -0.89 7.05 -0.07
C GLY A 38 -1.02 7.03 1.44
N LEU A 39 -1.31 5.88 2.02
CA LEU A 39 -1.39 5.64 3.45
C LEU A 39 -0.47 4.49 3.84
N ALA A 40 0.42 4.72 4.80
CA ALA A 40 1.33 3.70 5.32
C ALA A 40 1.15 3.48 6.82
N ILE A 41 1.09 2.22 7.22
CA ILE A 41 1.07 1.80 8.63
C ILE A 41 2.26 0.86 8.82
N SER A 42 3.37 1.41 9.29
CA SER A 42 4.66 0.73 9.38
C SER A 42 4.98 0.21 10.77
N SER A 43 4.31 0.69 11.78
CA SER A 43 4.55 0.28 13.16
C SER A 43 3.25 0.23 13.93
N ALA A 44 2.94 -0.92 14.46
CA ALA A 44 1.84 -1.12 15.40
C ALA A 44 2.23 -2.24 16.35
N ALA A 45 2.09 -2.01 17.64
CA ALA A 45 2.33 -3.04 18.64
C ALA A 45 1.33 -4.19 18.50
N THR A 46 1.76 -5.38 18.83
CA THR A 46 0.94 -6.60 18.74
C THR A 46 -0.40 -6.53 19.48
N GLY A 47 -0.54 -5.67 20.47
CA GLY A 47 -1.78 -5.45 21.23
C GLY A 47 -2.66 -4.30 20.72
N ALA A 48 -2.29 -3.63 19.65
CA ALA A 48 -3.11 -2.54 19.10
C ALA A 48 -4.28 -3.05 18.28
N THR A 49 -5.43 -2.41 18.42
CA THR A 49 -6.58 -2.58 17.51
C THR A 49 -6.55 -1.52 16.44
N ILE A 50 -6.46 -1.93 15.17
CA ILE A 50 -6.32 -1.02 14.05
C ILE A 50 -7.55 -1.07 13.17
N THR A 51 -8.12 0.08 12.89
CA THR A 51 -9.23 0.24 11.94
C THR A 51 -8.84 1.29 10.88
N VAL A 52 -8.91 0.88 9.63
CA VAL A 52 -8.70 1.72 8.45
C VAL A 52 -9.99 1.70 7.64
N ASN A 53 -10.80 2.75 7.77
CA ASN A 53 -12.17 2.72 7.26
C ASN A 53 -12.56 3.99 6.50
N GLY A 54 -13.20 3.81 5.34
CA GLY A 54 -13.80 4.91 4.60
C GLY A 54 -12.78 5.93 4.05
N ASN A 55 -11.53 5.56 3.86
CA ASN A 55 -10.54 6.46 3.30
C ASN A 55 -10.60 6.44 1.77
N THR A 56 -10.36 7.58 1.15
CA THR A 56 -10.15 7.72 -0.29
C THR A 56 -8.66 7.97 -0.55
N VAL A 57 -8.03 7.07 -1.29
CA VAL A 57 -6.62 7.19 -1.70
C VAL A 57 -6.55 7.16 -3.21
N SER A 58 -6.05 8.23 -3.81
CA SER A 58 -5.98 8.33 -5.26
C SER A 58 -4.73 9.09 -5.74
N ASN A 59 -4.40 8.90 -7.01
CA ASN A 59 -3.31 9.63 -7.65
C ASN A 59 -1.97 9.50 -6.90
N VAL A 60 -1.57 8.23 -6.66
CA VAL A 60 -0.27 7.87 -6.07
C VAL A 60 0.64 7.42 -7.20
N GLN A 61 1.66 8.21 -7.55
CA GLN A 61 2.36 8.04 -8.82
C GLN A 61 3.88 8.09 -8.70
N LEU A 62 4.53 7.17 -9.42
CA LEU A 62 5.97 7.16 -9.74
C LEU A 62 6.16 7.30 -11.26
N PRO A 63 6.00 8.51 -11.83
CA PRO A 63 6.01 8.70 -13.28
C PRO A 63 7.40 8.66 -13.90
N ALA A 64 8.46 8.83 -13.14
CA ALA A 64 9.84 8.91 -13.62
C ALA A 64 10.76 7.80 -13.10
N ALA A 65 10.23 6.77 -12.44
CA ALA A 65 11.06 5.71 -11.87
C ALA A 65 11.79 4.91 -12.98
N THR A 66 13.09 4.83 -12.85
CA THR A 66 13.95 4.03 -13.73
C THR A 66 14.73 3.06 -12.88
N GLY A 67 14.35 1.79 -12.81
CA GLY A 67 15.12 0.80 -12.07
C GLY A 67 14.32 -0.26 -11.34
N PHE A 68 15.04 -1.11 -10.61
CA PHE A 68 14.51 -2.27 -9.95
C PHE A 68 13.82 -1.91 -8.64
N SER A 69 12.56 -2.29 -8.47
CA SER A 69 11.85 -2.37 -7.18
C SER A 69 11.09 -1.16 -6.60
N PRO A 70 10.75 -0.08 -7.26
CA PRO A 70 9.74 0.80 -6.70
C PRO A 70 8.39 0.06 -6.65
N LYS A 71 7.69 0.22 -5.55
CA LYS A 71 6.40 -0.44 -5.30
C LYS A 71 5.39 0.57 -4.77
N PRO A 72 4.81 1.41 -5.63
CA PRO A 72 3.75 2.29 -5.20
C PRO A 72 2.59 1.48 -4.63
N SER A 73 2.03 1.97 -3.54
CA SER A 73 0.88 1.37 -2.89
C SER A 73 -0.14 2.45 -2.53
N GLY A 74 -1.41 2.19 -2.77
CA GLY A 74 -2.48 3.05 -2.26
C GLY A 74 -2.46 3.02 -0.75
N ILE A 75 -2.68 1.85 -0.16
CA ILE A 75 -2.54 1.61 1.29
C ILE A 75 -1.54 0.47 1.49
N ILE A 76 -0.57 0.66 2.38
CA ILE A 76 0.34 -0.39 2.83
C ILE A 76 0.21 -0.63 4.33
N TYR A 77 0.16 -1.89 4.71
CA TYR A 77 0.26 -2.34 6.08
C TYR A 77 1.51 -3.20 6.27
N ALA A 78 2.40 -2.72 7.13
CA ALA A 78 3.63 -3.39 7.53
C ALA A 78 3.76 -3.45 9.07
N GLY A 79 2.65 -3.29 9.77
CA GLY A 79 2.60 -3.32 11.23
C GLY A 79 2.52 -4.75 11.79
N THR A 80 2.78 -4.89 13.07
CA THR A 80 2.79 -6.18 13.77
C THR A 80 1.48 -6.52 14.48
N ALA A 81 0.50 -5.61 14.52
CA ALA A 81 -0.80 -5.90 15.10
C ALA A 81 -1.56 -6.93 14.28
N ASN A 82 -2.26 -7.82 14.97
CA ASN A 82 -3.14 -8.81 14.37
C ASN A 82 -4.59 -8.29 14.33
N GLY A 83 -5.41 -8.84 13.44
CA GLY A 83 -6.83 -8.54 13.38
C GLY A 83 -7.17 -7.12 12.92
N ALA A 84 -6.28 -6.44 12.22
CA ALA A 84 -6.57 -5.12 11.69
C ALA A 84 -7.73 -5.16 10.68
N LEU A 85 -8.65 -4.19 10.79
CA LEU A 85 -9.80 -4.04 9.90
C LEU A 85 -9.53 -3.00 8.81
N PHE A 86 -9.64 -3.41 7.56
CA PHE A 86 -9.60 -2.56 6.38
C PHE A 86 -10.95 -2.62 5.68
N SER A 87 -11.75 -1.56 5.77
CA SER A 87 -13.11 -1.58 5.24
C SER A 87 -13.51 -0.29 4.56
N ASN A 88 -14.36 -0.41 3.54
CA ASN A 88 -15.00 0.71 2.85
C ASN A 88 -14.01 1.74 2.27
N ASN A 89 -12.75 1.37 2.04
CA ASN A 89 -11.77 2.28 1.45
C ASN A 89 -11.93 2.29 -0.08
N GLN A 90 -11.72 3.45 -0.67
CA GLN A 90 -11.63 3.65 -2.12
C GLN A 90 -10.18 3.90 -2.50
N ILE A 91 -9.61 3.05 -3.34
CA ILE A 91 -8.21 3.13 -3.75
C ILE A 91 -8.17 3.11 -5.27
N SER A 92 -7.58 4.15 -5.86
CA SER A 92 -7.55 4.27 -7.31
C SER A 92 -6.34 5.08 -7.81
N GLN A 93 -6.07 4.98 -9.12
CA GLN A 93 -5.02 5.74 -9.78
C GLN A 93 -3.63 5.55 -9.13
N ILE A 94 -3.28 4.29 -8.93
CA ILE A 94 -1.95 3.92 -8.44
C ILE A 94 -1.09 3.59 -9.67
N TYR A 95 -0.07 4.39 -9.91
CA TYR A 95 0.70 4.31 -11.14
C TYR A 95 2.20 4.15 -10.87
N ASN A 96 2.80 3.22 -11.59
CA ASN A 96 4.23 2.99 -11.58
C ASN A 96 4.77 2.94 -13.02
N ARG A 97 5.67 3.84 -13.35
CA ARG A 97 6.48 3.75 -14.55
C ARG A 97 7.84 3.17 -14.21
N MET A 98 8.15 2.01 -14.72
CA MET A 98 9.42 1.39 -14.40
C MET A 98 10.02 0.59 -15.56
N THR A 99 11.34 0.41 -15.49
CA THR A 99 12.12 -0.33 -16.49
C THR A 99 12.61 -1.69 -15.98
N GLY A 100 12.14 -2.16 -14.83
CA GLY A 100 12.64 -3.38 -14.19
C GLY A 100 11.56 -4.17 -13.45
N THR A 101 11.95 -4.91 -12.42
CA THR A 101 11.06 -5.74 -11.60
C THR A 101 10.42 -4.93 -10.48
N GLY A 102 9.14 -4.73 -10.50
CA GLY A 102 8.39 -4.04 -9.44
C GLY A 102 6.90 -4.28 -9.54
N GLY A 103 6.12 -3.54 -8.79
CA GLY A 103 4.68 -3.68 -8.79
C GLY A 103 3.96 -2.39 -8.48
N SER A 104 2.68 -2.37 -8.79
CA SER A 104 1.73 -1.37 -8.31
C SER A 104 0.67 -2.07 -7.50
N TYR A 105 0.42 -1.59 -6.32
CA TYR A 105 -0.51 -2.24 -5.39
C TYR A 105 -1.61 -1.28 -4.95
N GLY A 106 -2.85 -1.76 -4.96
CA GLY A 106 -3.96 -1.05 -4.33
C GLY A 106 -3.82 -1.12 -2.81
N LEU A 107 -4.13 -2.26 -2.21
CA LEU A 107 -3.94 -2.57 -0.80
C LEU A 107 -2.84 -3.63 -0.65
N ASN A 108 -1.78 -3.32 0.08
CA ASN A 108 -0.61 -4.17 0.24
C ASN A 108 -0.39 -4.54 1.72
N MET A 109 -0.68 -5.78 2.07
CA MET A 109 -0.47 -6.33 3.41
C MET A 109 0.83 -7.11 3.44
N THR A 110 1.82 -6.65 4.20
CA THR A 110 3.15 -7.27 4.25
C THR A 110 3.48 -7.96 5.57
N SER A 111 2.64 -7.81 6.57
CA SER A 111 2.83 -8.40 7.91
C SER A 111 1.52 -8.52 8.68
N GLY A 112 1.58 -9.12 9.86
CA GLY A 112 0.42 -9.37 10.74
C GLY A 112 -0.42 -10.58 10.30
N ASN A 113 -1.40 -10.93 11.12
CA ASN A 113 -2.26 -12.10 10.91
C ASN A 113 -3.73 -11.74 11.16
N ASN A 114 -4.64 -12.59 10.68
CA ASN A 114 -6.08 -12.50 10.96
C ASN A 114 -6.72 -11.15 10.61
N HIS A 115 -6.25 -10.51 9.54
CA HIS A 115 -6.81 -9.23 9.10
C HIS A 115 -8.20 -9.43 8.48
N ILE A 116 -9.05 -8.44 8.67
CA ILE A 116 -10.38 -8.39 8.06
C ILE A 116 -10.37 -7.34 6.96
N ILE A 117 -10.55 -7.78 5.72
CA ILE A 117 -10.55 -6.92 4.54
C ILE A 117 -11.91 -7.06 3.86
N ARG A 118 -12.72 -5.99 3.89
CA ARG A 118 -14.08 -6.07 3.34
C ARG A 118 -14.54 -4.74 2.72
N ASN A 119 -15.41 -4.83 1.73
CA ASN A 119 -16.08 -3.69 1.11
C ASN A 119 -15.12 -2.59 0.61
N ASN A 120 -13.87 -2.94 0.26
CA ASN A 120 -12.96 -1.98 -0.33
C ASN A 120 -13.17 -1.96 -1.84
N PHE A 121 -13.15 -0.76 -2.42
CA PHE A 121 -13.17 -0.57 -3.86
C PHE A 121 -11.77 -0.23 -4.35
N ILE A 122 -11.21 -1.09 -5.19
CA ILE A 122 -9.86 -0.92 -5.73
C ILE A 122 -9.94 -0.94 -7.25
N SER A 123 -9.50 0.14 -7.88
CA SER A 123 -9.57 0.31 -9.33
C SER A 123 -8.35 1.06 -9.86
N ASP A 124 -8.17 1.04 -11.17
CA ASP A 124 -7.18 1.86 -11.89
C ASP A 124 -5.76 1.75 -11.28
N ILE A 125 -5.33 0.51 -11.09
CA ILE A 125 -3.98 0.19 -10.66
C ILE A 125 -3.16 -0.10 -11.92
N ASN A 126 -2.18 0.74 -12.22
CA ASN A 126 -1.47 0.72 -13.47
C ASN A 126 0.04 0.60 -13.28
N MET A 127 0.67 -0.06 -14.23
CA MET A 127 2.12 -0.14 -14.34
C MET A 127 2.55 -0.09 -15.79
N ASP A 128 3.49 0.78 -16.09
CA ASP A 128 4.08 0.91 -17.42
C ASP A 128 5.44 0.18 -17.44
N MET A 129 5.46 -1.02 -17.98
CA MET A 129 6.68 -1.85 -18.05
C MET A 129 7.37 -1.66 -19.39
N THR A 130 8.53 -1.04 -19.38
CA THR A 130 9.36 -0.85 -20.58
C THR A 130 10.48 -1.90 -20.74
N GLY A 131 10.60 -2.85 -19.84
CA GLY A 131 11.57 -3.94 -19.90
C GLY A 131 10.92 -5.31 -19.68
N GLY A 132 11.25 -6.29 -20.50
CA GLY A 132 10.61 -7.58 -20.60
C GLY A 132 10.65 -8.50 -19.36
N SER A 133 10.28 -7.99 -18.21
CA SER A 133 10.15 -8.78 -16.98
C SER A 133 8.77 -9.46 -16.92
N ALA A 134 8.76 -10.73 -16.60
CA ALA A 134 7.52 -11.48 -16.44
C ALA A 134 6.71 -11.01 -15.22
N PHE A 135 5.40 -10.97 -15.36
CA PHE A 135 4.51 -10.80 -14.23
C PHE A 135 4.66 -11.98 -13.25
N SER A 136 4.69 -11.68 -11.97
CA SER A 136 4.71 -12.68 -10.90
C SER A 136 3.83 -12.23 -9.74
N THR A 137 3.61 -13.09 -8.76
CA THR A 137 2.91 -12.74 -7.52
C THR A 137 3.60 -11.63 -6.70
N THR A 138 4.84 -11.31 -7.07
CA THR A 138 5.64 -10.27 -6.41
C THR A 138 5.82 -9.04 -7.30
N PHE A 139 5.57 -9.18 -8.61
CA PHE A 139 5.79 -8.13 -9.60
C PHE A 139 4.56 -8.05 -10.51
N GLY A 140 3.99 -6.88 -10.62
CA GLY A 140 2.84 -6.66 -11.48
C GLY A 140 1.83 -5.68 -10.89
N VAL A 141 0.69 -5.61 -11.54
CA VAL A 141 -0.45 -4.82 -11.09
C VAL A 141 -1.33 -5.69 -10.20
N ILE A 142 -1.45 -5.35 -8.93
CA ILE A 142 -2.16 -6.15 -7.95
C ILE A 142 -3.11 -5.26 -7.15
N GLY A 143 -4.41 -5.51 -7.25
CA GLY A 143 -5.40 -4.79 -6.45
C GLY A 143 -5.21 -5.05 -4.96
N LEU A 144 -5.24 -6.31 -4.55
CA LEU A 144 -5.00 -6.74 -3.16
C LEU A 144 -3.82 -7.70 -3.12
N ARG A 145 -2.77 -7.34 -2.39
CA ARG A 145 -1.62 -8.21 -2.12
C ARG A 145 -1.56 -8.61 -0.66
N LEU A 146 -1.50 -9.91 -0.42
CA LEU A 146 -1.32 -10.52 0.88
C LEU A 146 0.02 -11.25 0.87
N ALA A 147 1.06 -10.62 1.40
CA ALA A 147 2.44 -11.11 1.28
C ALA A 147 2.94 -11.84 2.54
N ALA A 148 2.24 -11.69 3.64
CA ALA A 148 2.53 -12.38 4.89
C ALA A 148 1.23 -12.55 5.69
N GLY A 149 1.23 -13.54 6.55
CA GLY A 149 0.10 -13.82 7.43
C GLY A 149 -0.32 -15.30 7.37
N THR A 150 -0.73 -15.82 8.52
CA THR A 150 -1.43 -17.09 8.65
C THR A 150 -2.86 -16.80 9.09
N GLY A 151 -3.84 -17.40 8.46
CA GLY A 151 -5.25 -17.22 8.80
C GLY A 151 -5.88 -15.98 8.12
N LEU A 152 -6.35 -16.17 6.94
CA LEU A 152 -7.33 -15.31 6.25
C LEU A 152 -8.68 -15.98 6.30
#